data_5e8b1c54394b5dcd7a1cd7621099ea56
#
_entry.id   5e8b1c54394b5dcd7a1cd7621099ea56
#
_cell.length_a   1.000
_cell.length_b   1.000
_cell.length_c   1.000
_cell.angle_alpha   90.00
_cell.angle_beta   90.00
_cell.angle_gamma   90.00
#
_symmetry.space_group_name_H-M   'P 1'
#
loop_
_entity.id
_entity.type
_entity.pdbx_description
1 polymer ?
#
loop_
_entity_poly.entity_id
_entity_poly.type
_entity_poly.pdbx_seq_one_letter_code
_entity_poly.pdbx_strand_id
1 'polypeptide(L)'
;MALFPQTFIDDLKHHADIVVVIQDYVSLKKVGATYKGLCPFHGEKTPSFHVNRDKGFFHCFGCGVGGDVFKFLELHEKVGFQEAMKQLAQRFGLTVPELEQNDEQRASTAEREGLLKVHEAAALWFREQLASPAAGRIRQQVASRGITDATGAALGLGFAPPTREGLKQALLKQGIPQALLLRAGLLVQRDDGGVVDRFRNRLMIPICRDTGSVIAFGGRAVDADQQPKYLNSPETPIYSKGRTLYGLHLSKAAVRQGGMAVLVEGYFDFAQVYQAGFPAVVASCGTALTPAQGQQLRRFTNKVVLSFDPDAAGQGATAKSCEMLVGEGFDVNVAILPPGEDPDTYVRKHGHAGYRERLKTSRPYLDFLLDRAAGGRNLNTDDGRVKFLNEMLPIASRIPDLTVRDRFADRLAHKARITDEVVRSEIRRMAGQRQTTVTVRELPNLGRVTKAEKGLIWLLLHDPLPALAAIEGLDEGDFEGLAARSVLDLVRKLNQDRGFSSAILLERLSTVDTQLVTAIASEPEPHVTDAEGCARILRRLRCEREHTAIQREIDRLQELGAAEHGERINALWARKLELLRRIEELI
;
A
#
# COMPACT_ATOMS: atom_id res chain seq x y z
N MET A 1 1.30 -14.35 12.75
CA MET A 1 2.59 -13.65 12.60
C MET A 1 3.43 -13.99 13.81
N ALA A 2 4.66 -14.46 13.64
CA ALA A 2 5.56 -14.68 14.78
C ALA A 2 5.90 -13.31 15.37
N LEU A 3 5.50 -13.07 16.61
CA LEU A 3 5.78 -11.83 17.35
C LEU A 3 7.07 -12.03 18.13
N PHE A 4 7.96 -11.04 18.12
CA PHE A 4 9.12 -11.03 18.99
C PHE A 4 8.68 -11.05 20.45
N PRO A 5 9.43 -11.70 21.38
CA PRO A 5 9.14 -11.63 22.78
C PRO A 5 9.09 -10.19 23.27
N GLN A 6 8.13 -9.85 24.12
CA GLN A 6 7.96 -8.48 24.62
C GLN A 6 9.23 -7.97 25.32
N THR A 7 9.88 -8.84 26.08
CA THR A 7 11.17 -8.53 26.74
C THR A 7 12.23 -8.05 25.75
N PHE A 8 12.33 -8.69 24.58
CA PHE A 8 13.26 -8.26 23.54
C PHE A 8 12.89 -6.91 22.93
N ILE A 9 11.59 -6.65 22.74
CA ILE A 9 11.10 -5.35 22.25
C ILE A 9 11.45 -4.25 23.24
N ASP A 10 11.25 -4.50 24.53
CA ASP A 10 11.53 -3.55 25.62
C ASP A 10 13.04 -3.32 25.78
N ASP A 11 13.86 -4.38 25.72
CA ASP A 11 15.31 -4.29 25.74
C ASP A 11 15.84 -3.47 24.55
N LEU A 12 15.29 -3.71 23.37
CA LEU A 12 15.69 -2.98 22.16
C LEU A 12 15.27 -1.51 22.25
N LYS A 13 14.10 -1.18 22.80
CA LYS A 13 13.68 0.20 23.06
C LYS A 13 14.58 0.89 24.09
N HIS A 14 15.02 0.17 25.10
CA HIS A 14 15.90 0.71 26.13
C HIS A 14 17.28 1.08 25.55
N HIS A 15 17.79 0.29 24.63
CA HIS A 15 19.08 0.51 23.98
C HIS A 15 19.00 1.48 22.79
N ALA A 16 17.88 1.50 22.08
CA ALA A 16 17.69 2.32 20.89
C ALA A 16 17.17 3.72 21.24
N ASP A 17 18.08 4.60 21.68
CA ASP A 17 17.73 6.02 21.88
C ASP A 17 17.18 6.61 20.56
N ILE A 18 15.92 7.00 20.58
CA ILE A 18 15.20 7.51 19.41
C ILE A 18 15.88 8.73 18.78
N VAL A 19 16.50 9.59 19.59
CA VAL A 19 17.20 10.78 19.09
C VAL A 19 18.45 10.35 18.32
N VAL A 20 19.23 9.41 18.86
CA VAL A 20 20.44 8.88 18.22
C VAL A 20 20.09 8.20 16.88
N VAL A 21 19.00 7.43 16.86
CA VAL A 21 18.55 6.77 15.62
C VAL A 21 18.09 7.79 14.58
N ILE A 22 17.26 8.75 14.96
CA ILE A 22 16.70 9.73 14.03
C ILE A 22 17.75 10.74 13.54
N GLN A 23 18.77 11.05 14.33
CA GLN A 23 19.83 11.99 13.94
C GLN A 23 20.66 11.51 12.72
N ASP A 24 20.69 10.22 12.42
CA ASP A 24 21.34 9.72 11.19
C ASP A 24 20.61 10.12 9.92
N TYR A 25 19.32 10.46 10.03
CA TYR A 25 18.44 10.77 8.91
C TYR A 25 18.01 12.24 8.88
N VAL A 26 17.90 12.86 10.06
CA VAL A 26 17.34 14.20 10.24
C VAL A 26 18.26 15.03 11.13
N SER A 27 18.66 16.21 10.66
CA SER A 27 19.39 17.17 11.51
C SER A 27 18.47 17.69 12.61
N LEU A 28 18.72 17.27 13.85
CA LEU A 28 17.93 17.64 15.02
C LEU A 28 18.65 18.69 15.87
N LYS A 29 17.94 19.75 16.30
CA LYS A 29 18.41 20.75 17.25
C LYS A 29 17.65 20.60 18.57
N LYS A 30 18.34 20.62 19.70
CA LYS A 30 17.72 20.57 21.03
C LYS A 30 16.96 21.88 21.31
N VAL A 31 15.69 21.75 21.70
CA VAL A 31 14.82 22.89 22.06
C VAL A 31 14.08 22.51 23.36
N GLY A 32 14.57 23.01 24.49
CA GLY A 32 14.07 22.63 25.81
C GLY A 32 14.25 21.15 26.11
N ALA A 33 13.17 20.46 26.45
CA ALA A 33 13.12 19.02 26.70
C ALA A 33 12.99 18.15 25.44
N THR A 34 12.84 18.75 24.26
CA THR A 34 12.63 18.03 22.99
C THR A 34 13.70 18.38 21.96
N TYR A 35 13.74 17.61 20.88
CA TYR A 35 14.56 17.90 19.70
C TYR A 35 13.65 18.26 18.52
N LYS A 36 14.10 19.18 17.67
CA LYS A 36 13.32 19.71 16.56
C LYS A 36 14.12 19.70 15.27
N GLY A 37 13.49 19.32 14.15
CA GLY A 37 14.10 19.28 12.83
C GLY A 37 13.08 19.47 11.71
N LEU A 38 13.55 19.42 10.44
CA LEU A 38 12.68 19.34 9.29
C LEU A 38 12.15 17.92 9.13
N CYS A 39 10.88 17.77 8.78
CA CYS A 39 10.24 16.46 8.65
C CYS A 39 10.78 15.70 7.42
N PRO A 40 11.21 14.43 7.58
CA PRO A 40 11.64 13.61 6.44
C PRO A 40 10.48 13.03 5.63
N PHE A 41 9.23 13.19 6.09
CA PHE A 41 8.04 12.57 5.51
C PHE A 41 7.22 13.53 4.65
N HIS A 42 7.47 14.87 4.74
CA HIS A 42 6.86 15.87 3.88
C HIS A 42 7.80 17.06 3.67
N GLY A 43 7.60 17.80 2.58
CA GLY A 43 8.42 18.98 2.26
C GLY A 43 8.00 20.19 3.09
N GLU A 44 8.93 20.74 3.90
CA GLU A 44 8.70 21.96 4.70
C GLU A 44 9.96 22.83 4.76
N LYS A 45 9.77 24.13 5.02
CA LYS A 45 10.88 25.09 5.22
C LYS A 45 11.10 25.45 6.69
N THR A 46 10.07 25.28 7.50
CA THR A 46 10.11 25.57 8.95
C THR A 46 10.03 24.28 9.73
N PRO A 47 10.95 24.03 10.70
CA PRO A 47 10.96 22.77 11.43
C PRO A 47 9.65 22.53 12.19
N SER A 48 8.96 21.43 11.90
CA SER A 48 7.74 20.97 12.61
C SER A 48 7.87 19.55 13.17
N PHE A 49 8.99 18.88 12.91
CA PHE A 49 9.27 17.52 13.37
C PHE A 49 9.91 17.55 14.75
N HIS A 50 9.22 17.00 15.74
CA HIS A 50 9.64 16.97 17.14
C HIS A 50 9.98 15.55 17.56
N VAL A 51 11.06 15.39 18.33
CA VAL A 51 11.47 14.12 18.93
C VAL A 51 11.61 14.31 20.44
N ASN A 52 10.92 13.51 21.21
CA ASN A 52 11.03 13.50 22.66
C ASN A 52 11.86 12.29 23.10
N ARG A 53 13.05 12.53 23.63
CA ARG A 53 13.99 11.49 24.04
C ARG A 53 13.46 10.69 25.22
N ASP A 54 12.95 11.39 26.24
CA ASP A 54 12.55 10.77 27.50
C ASP A 54 11.30 9.90 27.33
N LYS A 55 10.41 10.32 26.42
CA LYS A 55 9.18 9.60 26.10
C LYS A 55 9.31 8.60 24.94
N GLY A 56 10.45 8.56 24.25
CA GLY A 56 10.77 7.61 23.19
C GLY A 56 9.91 7.71 21.93
N PHE A 57 9.38 8.92 21.60
CA PHE A 57 8.57 9.09 20.41
C PHE A 57 8.91 10.37 19.61
N PHE A 58 8.49 10.38 18.34
CA PHE A 58 8.51 11.56 17.49
C PHE A 58 7.10 11.93 17.03
N HIS A 59 6.90 13.21 16.73
CA HIS A 59 5.68 13.72 16.12
C HIS A 59 5.98 14.91 15.21
N CYS A 60 5.38 14.94 14.02
CA CYS A 60 5.43 16.07 13.12
C CYS A 60 4.13 16.85 13.16
N PHE A 61 4.17 18.10 13.60
CA PHE A 61 3.00 18.97 13.64
C PHE A 61 2.56 19.50 12.27
N GLY A 62 3.40 19.33 11.22
CA GLY A 62 3.04 19.70 9.84
C GLY A 62 2.20 18.67 9.12
N CYS A 63 2.59 17.37 9.18
CA CYS A 63 1.88 16.30 8.47
C CYS A 63 1.18 15.29 9.41
N GLY A 64 1.26 15.47 10.74
CA GLY A 64 0.61 14.61 11.73
C GLY A 64 1.24 13.22 11.90
N VAL A 65 2.34 12.90 11.20
CA VAL A 65 3.04 11.61 11.34
C VAL A 65 3.72 11.56 12.71
N GLY A 66 3.53 10.45 13.44
CA GLY A 66 4.17 10.21 14.73
C GLY A 66 4.31 8.72 15.03
N GLY A 67 5.08 8.39 16.07
CA GLY A 67 5.33 7.03 16.51
C GLY A 67 6.62 6.89 17.31
N ASP A 68 7.01 5.65 17.61
CA ASP A 68 8.27 5.32 18.27
C ASP A 68 9.42 5.12 17.26
N VAL A 69 10.57 4.67 17.75
CA VAL A 69 11.77 4.42 16.93
C VAL A 69 11.53 3.37 15.83
N PHE A 70 10.71 2.35 16.09
CA PHE A 70 10.38 1.34 15.10
C PHE A 70 9.52 1.93 14.00
N LYS A 71 8.49 2.70 14.39
CA LYS A 71 7.60 3.38 13.44
C LYS A 71 8.34 4.37 12.56
N PHE A 72 9.35 5.05 13.10
CA PHE A 72 10.21 5.93 12.31
C PHE A 72 10.93 5.15 11.20
N LEU A 73 11.57 4.03 11.54
CA LEU A 73 12.27 3.20 10.55
C LEU A 73 11.33 2.56 9.54
N GLU A 74 10.16 2.05 9.98
CA GLU A 74 9.15 1.53 9.06
C GLU A 74 8.78 2.57 7.99
N LEU A 75 8.55 3.80 8.39
CA LEU A 75 8.14 4.87 7.49
C LEU A 75 9.29 5.39 6.64
N HIS A 76 10.49 5.55 7.23
CA HIS A 76 11.64 6.13 6.55
C HIS A 76 12.30 5.13 5.59
N GLU A 77 12.59 3.92 6.05
CA GLU A 77 13.19 2.85 5.26
C GLU A 77 12.15 2.09 4.42
N LYS A 78 10.85 2.33 4.66
CA LYS A 78 9.74 1.63 3.99
C LYS A 78 9.83 0.11 4.15
N VAL A 79 10.18 -0.34 5.34
CA VAL A 79 10.29 -1.75 5.75
C VAL A 79 9.14 -2.13 6.68
N GLY A 80 8.92 -3.42 6.89
CA GLY A 80 7.97 -3.89 7.90
C GLY A 80 8.57 -3.88 9.31
N PHE A 81 7.71 -3.95 10.34
CA PHE A 81 8.09 -3.93 11.75
C PHE A 81 9.20 -4.93 12.11
N GLN A 82 9.11 -6.16 11.62
CA GLN A 82 10.12 -7.19 11.88
C GLN A 82 11.50 -6.83 11.31
N GLU A 83 11.53 -6.22 10.14
CA GLU A 83 12.77 -5.79 9.51
C GLU A 83 13.36 -4.58 10.22
N ALA A 84 12.55 -3.61 10.61
CA ALA A 84 12.97 -2.46 11.42
C ALA A 84 13.60 -2.92 12.74
N MET A 85 12.99 -3.91 13.40
CA MET A 85 13.54 -4.50 14.62
C MET A 85 14.89 -5.18 14.42
N LYS A 86 15.04 -5.98 13.35
CA LYS A 86 16.31 -6.64 13.03
C LYS A 86 17.43 -5.63 12.76
N GLN A 87 17.13 -4.55 12.03
CA GLN A 87 18.07 -3.48 11.74
C GLN A 87 18.54 -2.78 13.02
N LEU A 88 17.60 -2.46 13.93
CA LEU A 88 17.94 -1.88 15.22
C LEU A 88 18.76 -2.84 16.10
N ALA A 89 18.35 -4.10 16.19
CA ALA A 89 19.08 -5.12 16.94
C ALA A 89 20.52 -5.25 16.45
N GLN A 90 20.72 -5.34 15.13
CA GLN A 90 22.04 -5.39 14.52
C GLN A 90 22.86 -4.14 14.84
N ARG A 91 22.25 -2.95 14.76
CA ARG A 91 22.88 -1.67 15.05
C ARG A 91 23.36 -1.55 16.49
N PHE A 92 22.56 -2.03 17.44
CA PHE A 92 22.87 -1.95 18.87
C PHE A 92 23.53 -3.21 19.44
N GLY A 93 23.93 -4.17 18.55
CA GLY A 93 24.64 -5.38 18.96
C GLY A 93 23.79 -6.35 19.79
N LEU A 94 22.46 -6.27 19.70
CA LEU A 94 21.55 -7.19 20.37
C LEU A 94 21.31 -8.42 19.51
N THR A 95 21.40 -9.60 20.15
CA THR A 95 21.08 -10.86 19.47
C THR A 95 19.57 -10.95 19.28
N VAL A 96 19.15 -11.03 18.03
CA VAL A 96 17.73 -11.25 17.71
C VAL A 96 17.32 -12.63 18.20
N PRO A 97 16.34 -12.76 19.11
CA PRO A 97 15.89 -14.08 19.57
C PRO A 97 15.37 -14.87 18.34
N GLU A 98 15.71 -16.14 18.28
CA GLU A 98 15.03 -17.04 17.35
C GLU A 98 13.57 -17.06 17.71
N LEU A 99 12.73 -16.57 16.78
CA LEU A 99 11.28 -16.61 16.96
C LEU A 99 10.88 -18.08 17.08
N GLU A 100 10.21 -18.44 18.16
CA GLU A 100 9.56 -19.75 18.26
C GLU A 100 8.52 -19.85 17.15
N GLN A 101 8.95 -20.34 15.99
CA GLN A 101 8.06 -20.70 14.92
C GLN A 101 7.36 -22.00 15.32
N ASN A 102 6.04 -22.02 15.23
CA ASN A 102 5.34 -23.30 15.32
C ASN A 102 5.77 -24.21 14.15
N ASP A 103 5.56 -25.51 14.26
CA ASP A 103 6.02 -26.48 13.25
C ASP A 103 5.46 -26.17 11.85
N GLU A 104 4.25 -25.61 11.75
CA GLU A 104 3.66 -25.17 10.48
C GLU A 104 4.40 -23.98 9.87
N GLN A 105 4.86 -23.03 10.68
CA GLN A 105 5.62 -21.87 10.20
C GLN A 105 7.02 -22.27 9.75
N ARG A 106 7.66 -23.20 10.48
CA ARG A 106 8.94 -23.80 10.09
C ARG A 106 8.84 -24.54 8.77
N ALA A 107 7.81 -25.38 8.61
CA ALA A 107 7.54 -26.12 7.38
C ALA A 107 7.28 -25.18 6.20
N SER A 108 6.48 -24.12 6.39
CA SER A 108 6.21 -23.12 5.36
C SER A 108 7.46 -22.33 4.97
N THR A 109 8.33 -22.00 5.92
CA THR A 109 9.59 -21.29 5.65
C THR A 109 10.55 -22.20 4.89
N ALA A 110 10.72 -23.46 5.34
CA ALA A 110 11.56 -24.47 4.68
C ALA A 110 11.07 -24.77 3.26
N GLU A 111 9.74 -24.86 3.04
CA GLU A 111 9.15 -25.02 1.71
C GLU A 111 9.54 -23.84 0.80
N ARG A 112 9.37 -22.61 1.28
CA ARG A 112 9.72 -21.42 0.50
C ARG A 112 11.20 -21.35 0.13
N GLU A 113 12.08 -21.66 1.06
CA GLU A 113 13.53 -21.73 0.80
C GLU A 113 13.87 -22.84 -0.20
N GLY A 114 13.24 -24.00 -0.06
CA GLY A 114 13.35 -25.10 -1.02
C GLY A 114 12.93 -24.68 -2.42
N LEU A 115 11.78 -24.01 -2.55
CA LEU A 115 11.27 -23.52 -3.82
C LEU A 115 12.21 -22.49 -4.47
N LEU A 116 12.82 -21.58 -3.69
CA LEU A 116 13.79 -20.61 -4.20
C LEU A 116 15.03 -21.32 -4.76
N LYS A 117 15.61 -22.27 -4.02
CA LYS A 117 16.76 -23.07 -4.48
C LYS A 117 16.47 -23.82 -5.77
N VAL A 118 15.26 -24.39 -5.88
CA VAL A 118 14.80 -25.08 -7.10
C VAL A 118 14.70 -24.15 -8.29
N HIS A 119 14.16 -22.95 -8.12
CA HIS A 119 14.06 -21.98 -9.21
C HIS A 119 15.43 -21.47 -9.66
N GLU A 120 16.37 -21.29 -8.74
CA GLU A 120 17.74 -20.92 -9.07
C GLU A 120 18.48 -22.02 -9.83
N ALA A 121 18.35 -23.28 -9.39
CA ALA A 121 18.90 -24.44 -10.10
C ALA A 121 18.31 -24.58 -11.52
N ALA A 122 16.98 -24.38 -11.65
CA ALA A 122 16.32 -24.39 -12.95
C ALA A 122 16.79 -23.24 -13.86
N ALA A 123 16.95 -22.02 -13.32
CA ALA A 123 17.46 -20.88 -14.07
C ALA A 123 18.88 -21.11 -14.59
N LEU A 124 19.73 -21.71 -13.75
CA LEU A 124 21.09 -22.07 -14.15
C LEU A 124 21.06 -23.10 -15.29
N TRP A 125 20.27 -24.15 -15.13
CA TRP A 125 20.14 -25.18 -16.17
C TRP A 125 19.62 -24.61 -17.49
N PHE A 126 18.59 -23.77 -17.48
CA PHE A 126 18.07 -23.13 -18.70
C PHE A 126 19.12 -22.23 -19.37
N ARG A 127 19.96 -21.53 -18.60
CA ARG A 127 21.08 -20.74 -19.16
C ARG A 127 22.14 -21.63 -19.83
N GLU A 128 22.50 -22.74 -19.21
CA GLU A 128 23.41 -23.73 -19.78
C GLU A 128 22.86 -24.30 -21.08
N GLN A 129 21.55 -24.61 -21.13
CA GLN A 129 20.91 -25.06 -22.36
C GLN A 129 20.94 -23.99 -23.46
N LEU A 130 20.77 -22.70 -23.14
CA LEU A 130 20.88 -21.62 -24.12
C LEU A 130 22.32 -21.48 -24.65
N ALA A 131 23.32 -21.74 -23.86
CA ALA A 131 24.74 -21.74 -24.27
C ALA A 131 25.12 -22.96 -25.13
N SER A 132 24.32 -24.06 -25.09
CA SER A 132 24.60 -25.30 -25.79
C SER A 132 24.52 -25.13 -27.33
N PRO A 133 25.22 -25.99 -28.10
CA PRO A 133 25.11 -25.98 -29.57
C PRO A 133 23.68 -26.14 -30.09
N ALA A 134 22.86 -26.93 -29.40
CA ALA A 134 21.46 -27.18 -29.77
C ALA A 134 20.58 -25.92 -29.75
N ALA A 135 20.98 -24.87 -29.06
CA ALA A 135 20.24 -23.63 -28.96
C ALA A 135 20.55 -22.60 -30.07
N GLY A 136 21.25 -22.98 -31.15
CA GLY A 136 21.62 -22.05 -32.21
C GLY A 136 20.45 -21.26 -32.79
N ARG A 137 19.34 -21.94 -33.07
CA ARG A 137 18.11 -21.31 -33.60
C ARG A 137 17.52 -20.28 -32.65
N ILE A 138 17.47 -20.59 -31.34
CA ILE A 138 16.88 -19.65 -30.38
C ILE A 138 17.79 -18.45 -30.13
N ARG A 139 19.13 -18.63 -30.09
CA ARG A 139 20.07 -17.50 -30.03
C ARG A 139 19.90 -16.59 -31.24
N GLN A 140 19.75 -17.13 -32.45
CA GLN A 140 19.50 -16.35 -33.65
C GLN A 140 18.16 -15.58 -33.55
N GLN A 141 17.10 -16.18 -32.99
CA GLN A 141 15.83 -15.49 -32.75
C GLN A 141 15.96 -14.35 -31.75
N VAL A 142 16.73 -14.51 -30.69
CA VAL A 142 17.01 -13.45 -29.70
C VAL A 142 17.79 -12.32 -30.37
N ALA A 143 18.83 -12.64 -31.14
CA ALA A 143 19.62 -11.67 -31.89
C ALA A 143 18.82 -10.94 -32.97
N SER A 144 17.94 -11.63 -33.72
CA SER A 144 17.09 -11.01 -34.74
C SER A 144 16.07 -10.02 -34.16
N ARG A 145 15.75 -10.15 -32.87
CA ARG A 145 14.96 -9.17 -32.10
C ARG A 145 15.80 -8.00 -31.59
N GLY A 146 17.09 -7.98 -31.88
CA GLY A 146 17.97 -6.90 -31.46
C GLY A 146 18.38 -6.96 -29.98
N ILE A 147 18.15 -8.06 -29.27
CA ILE A 147 18.61 -8.23 -27.90
C ILE A 147 20.10 -8.60 -27.91
N THR A 148 20.92 -7.76 -27.25
CA THR A 148 22.36 -8.01 -27.11
C THR A 148 22.66 -9.12 -26.10
N ASP A 149 23.82 -9.75 -26.22
CA ASP A 149 24.26 -10.79 -25.27
C ASP A 149 24.34 -10.24 -23.85
N ALA A 150 24.79 -8.98 -23.68
CA ALA A 150 24.85 -8.32 -22.38
C ALA A 150 23.46 -8.17 -21.75
N THR A 151 22.47 -7.76 -22.54
CA THR A 151 21.07 -7.67 -22.08
C THR A 151 20.50 -9.05 -21.79
N GLY A 152 20.72 -10.03 -22.67
CA GLY A 152 20.31 -11.41 -22.47
C GLY A 152 20.86 -12.00 -21.17
N ALA A 153 22.13 -11.73 -20.87
CA ALA A 153 22.79 -12.14 -19.62
C ALA A 153 22.21 -11.42 -18.39
N ALA A 154 22.00 -10.10 -18.47
CA ALA A 154 21.40 -9.32 -17.38
C ALA A 154 19.98 -9.79 -17.04
N LEU A 155 19.19 -10.19 -18.06
CA LEU A 155 17.85 -10.74 -17.91
C LEU A 155 17.84 -12.22 -17.51
N GLY A 156 19.01 -12.89 -17.53
CA GLY A 156 19.14 -14.31 -17.21
C GLY A 156 18.43 -15.23 -18.20
N LEU A 157 18.33 -14.83 -19.48
CA LEU A 157 17.63 -15.61 -20.50
C LEU A 157 18.17 -17.04 -20.61
N GLY A 158 17.27 -17.99 -20.85
CA GLY A 158 17.60 -19.41 -20.96
C GLY A 158 16.83 -20.10 -22.08
N PHE A 159 17.02 -21.39 -22.21
CA PHE A 159 16.32 -22.23 -23.18
C PHE A 159 15.81 -23.51 -22.53
N ALA A 160 14.54 -23.81 -22.74
CA ALA A 160 13.95 -25.10 -22.43
C ALA A 160 13.93 -25.95 -23.72
N PRO A 161 14.74 -27.00 -23.82
CA PRO A 161 14.78 -27.87 -24.98
C PRO A 161 13.44 -28.55 -25.26
N PRO A 162 13.24 -29.12 -26.46
CA PRO A 162 11.98 -29.83 -26.82
C PRO A 162 11.81 -31.18 -26.11
N THR A 163 12.74 -31.56 -25.22
CA THR A 163 12.69 -32.81 -24.46
C THR A 163 11.53 -32.84 -23.48
N ARG A 164 10.97 -34.02 -23.23
CA ARG A 164 9.85 -34.20 -22.30
C ARG A 164 10.23 -34.06 -20.83
N GLU A 165 11.46 -34.49 -20.46
CA GLU A 165 11.90 -34.67 -19.08
C GLU A 165 13.35 -34.17 -18.85
N GLY A 166 13.85 -33.29 -19.68
CA GLY A 166 15.24 -32.82 -19.61
C GLY A 166 15.55 -32.10 -18.30
N LEU A 167 14.73 -31.13 -17.92
CA LEU A 167 14.86 -30.41 -16.64
C LEU A 167 14.64 -31.37 -15.46
N LYS A 168 13.57 -32.16 -15.51
CA LYS A 168 13.23 -33.16 -14.47
C LYS A 168 14.43 -34.06 -14.15
N GLN A 169 15.00 -34.70 -15.19
CA GLN A 169 16.13 -35.59 -14.99
C GLN A 169 17.39 -34.88 -14.48
N ALA A 170 17.65 -33.67 -14.96
CA ALA A 170 18.80 -32.88 -14.49
C ALA A 170 18.69 -32.53 -13.00
N LEU A 171 17.51 -32.08 -12.54
CA LEU A 171 17.32 -31.67 -11.17
C LEU A 171 17.15 -32.86 -10.20
N LEU A 172 16.56 -33.96 -10.64
CA LEU A 172 16.53 -35.21 -9.87
C LEU A 172 17.96 -35.74 -9.58
N LYS A 173 18.87 -35.67 -10.58
CA LYS A 173 20.30 -36.02 -10.39
C LYS A 173 21.01 -35.15 -9.35
N GLN A 174 20.52 -33.92 -9.13
CA GLN A 174 21.01 -33.01 -8.10
C GLN A 174 20.37 -33.29 -6.72
N GLY A 175 19.55 -34.35 -6.60
CA GLY A 175 18.89 -34.69 -5.35
C GLY A 175 17.61 -33.91 -5.05
N ILE A 176 17.09 -33.12 -5.98
CA ILE A 176 15.87 -32.33 -5.79
C ILE A 176 14.65 -33.23 -5.96
N PRO A 177 13.76 -33.35 -4.96
CA PRO A 177 12.62 -34.26 -5.03
C PRO A 177 11.61 -33.84 -6.11
N GLN A 178 11.03 -34.82 -6.83
CA GLN A 178 10.00 -34.57 -7.85
C GLN A 178 8.78 -33.80 -7.31
N ALA A 179 8.36 -34.11 -6.08
CA ALA A 179 7.24 -33.40 -5.44
C ALA A 179 7.51 -31.88 -5.33
N LEU A 180 8.75 -31.48 -5.02
CA LEU A 180 9.14 -30.08 -4.93
C LEU A 180 9.17 -29.41 -6.32
N LEU A 181 9.57 -30.13 -7.37
CA LEU A 181 9.53 -29.66 -8.76
C LEU A 181 8.09 -29.44 -9.26
N LEU A 182 7.17 -30.31 -8.88
CA LEU A 182 5.73 -30.12 -9.15
C LEU A 182 5.18 -28.90 -8.39
N ARG A 183 5.54 -28.77 -7.12
CA ARG A 183 5.13 -27.63 -6.27
C ARG A 183 5.70 -26.29 -6.76
N ALA A 184 6.88 -26.32 -7.36
CA ALA A 184 7.53 -25.18 -8.04
C ALA A 184 6.85 -24.81 -9.37
N GLY A 185 5.94 -25.63 -9.89
CA GLY A 185 5.32 -25.43 -11.18
C GLY A 185 6.27 -25.60 -12.37
N LEU A 186 7.39 -26.28 -12.19
CA LEU A 186 8.37 -26.61 -13.24
C LEU A 186 8.00 -27.89 -13.98
N LEU A 187 7.27 -28.77 -13.30
CA LEU A 187 6.71 -29.99 -13.88
C LEU A 187 5.19 -29.89 -13.90
N VAL A 188 4.59 -30.72 -14.78
CA VAL A 188 3.14 -30.88 -14.87
C VAL A 188 2.79 -32.37 -14.91
N GLN A 189 1.78 -32.74 -14.15
CA GLN A 189 1.20 -34.08 -14.21
C GLN A 189 0.20 -34.13 -15.37
N ARG A 190 0.28 -35.18 -16.15
CA ARG A 190 -0.62 -35.47 -17.27
C ARG A 190 -1.78 -36.37 -16.82
N ASP A 191 -2.81 -36.44 -17.64
CA ASP A 191 -3.99 -37.28 -17.38
C ASP A 191 -3.64 -38.77 -17.31
N ASP A 192 -2.57 -39.19 -18.00
CA ASP A 192 -2.02 -40.55 -17.98
C ASP A 192 -1.18 -40.87 -16.73
N GLY A 193 -1.09 -39.92 -15.77
CA GLY A 193 -0.29 -40.04 -14.56
C GLY A 193 1.21 -39.71 -14.75
N GLY A 194 1.66 -39.54 -15.98
CA GLY A 194 3.04 -39.18 -16.30
C GLY A 194 3.39 -37.75 -15.84
N VAL A 195 4.63 -37.54 -15.39
CA VAL A 195 5.12 -36.24 -14.96
C VAL A 195 6.19 -35.75 -15.91
N VAL A 196 5.97 -34.62 -16.56
CA VAL A 196 6.84 -34.05 -17.61
C VAL A 196 7.20 -32.61 -17.33
N ASP A 197 8.22 -32.08 -18.00
CA ASP A 197 8.60 -30.68 -17.93
C ASP A 197 7.45 -29.78 -18.41
N ARG A 198 7.16 -28.72 -17.65
CA ARG A 198 6.14 -27.74 -18.03
C ARG A 198 6.56 -26.92 -19.25
N PHE A 199 7.84 -26.51 -19.27
CA PHE A 199 8.40 -25.69 -20.34
C PHE A 199 9.18 -26.56 -21.31
N ARG A 200 8.81 -26.53 -22.57
CA ARG A 200 9.44 -27.30 -23.65
C ARG A 200 9.47 -26.47 -24.90
N ASN A 201 10.61 -26.47 -25.59
CA ASN A 201 10.86 -25.72 -26.82
C ASN A 201 10.51 -24.23 -26.64
N ARG A 202 11.05 -23.59 -25.58
CA ARG A 202 10.75 -22.20 -25.24
C ARG A 202 12.00 -21.42 -24.86
N LEU A 203 12.05 -20.15 -25.28
CA LEU A 203 12.93 -19.16 -24.66
C LEU A 203 12.44 -18.92 -23.24
N MET A 204 13.31 -19.11 -22.27
CA MET A 204 13.00 -18.97 -20.84
C MET A 204 13.40 -17.60 -20.34
N ILE A 205 12.51 -16.96 -19.64
CA ILE A 205 12.63 -15.61 -19.10
C ILE A 205 12.40 -15.71 -17.58
N PRO A 206 13.45 -15.62 -16.76
CA PRO A 206 13.29 -15.67 -15.31
C PRO A 206 12.48 -14.48 -14.80
N ILE A 207 11.56 -14.73 -13.89
CA ILE A 207 10.80 -13.72 -13.15
C ILE A 207 11.35 -13.67 -11.74
N CYS A 208 11.86 -12.51 -11.33
CA CYS A 208 12.52 -12.32 -10.05
C CYS A 208 11.65 -11.47 -9.12
N ARG A 209 11.77 -11.71 -7.80
CA ARG A 209 11.29 -10.75 -6.82
C ARG A 209 12.21 -9.50 -6.78
N ASP A 210 11.80 -8.47 -6.07
CA ASP A 210 12.57 -7.22 -5.92
C ASP A 210 13.98 -7.40 -5.32
N THR A 211 14.24 -8.50 -4.60
CA THR A 211 15.56 -8.87 -4.08
C THR A 211 16.49 -9.51 -5.13
N GLY A 212 15.96 -9.97 -6.26
CA GLY A 212 16.69 -10.61 -7.35
C GLY A 212 16.57 -12.13 -7.42
N SER A 213 16.03 -12.80 -6.38
CA SER A 213 15.82 -14.26 -6.41
C SER A 213 14.79 -14.65 -7.46
N VAL A 214 15.06 -15.69 -8.23
CA VAL A 214 14.12 -16.23 -9.22
C VAL A 214 12.96 -16.93 -8.52
N ILE A 215 11.74 -16.57 -8.89
CA ILE A 215 10.50 -17.08 -8.28
C ILE A 215 9.54 -17.73 -9.28
N ALA A 216 9.75 -17.49 -10.57
CA ALA A 216 8.92 -18.02 -11.65
C ALA A 216 9.64 -17.88 -13.00
N PHE A 217 9.00 -18.35 -14.05
CA PHE A 217 9.47 -18.21 -15.43
C PHE A 217 8.34 -17.81 -16.36
N GLY A 218 8.66 -16.98 -17.34
CA GLY A 218 7.93 -16.85 -18.61
C GLY A 218 8.61 -17.68 -19.67
N GLY A 219 7.84 -18.42 -20.46
CA GLY A 219 8.34 -19.23 -21.57
C GLY A 219 7.75 -18.78 -22.90
N ARG A 220 8.54 -18.19 -23.80
CA ARG A 220 8.08 -17.83 -25.15
C ARG A 220 8.32 -18.97 -26.12
N ALA A 221 7.29 -19.34 -26.89
CA ALA A 221 7.39 -20.36 -27.92
C ALA A 221 8.49 -20.05 -28.96
N VAL A 222 9.26 -21.07 -29.33
CA VAL A 222 10.29 -20.97 -30.37
C VAL A 222 9.64 -21.05 -31.75
N ASP A 223 8.70 -21.97 -31.94
CA ASP A 223 7.99 -22.16 -33.18
C ASP A 223 6.74 -21.29 -33.24
N ALA A 224 6.39 -20.79 -34.43
CA ALA A 224 5.28 -19.87 -34.62
C ALA A 224 3.90 -20.51 -34.37
N ASP A 225 3.78 -21.79 -34.64
CA ASP A 225 2.60 -22.62 -34.45
C ASP A 225 2.42 -23.15 -33.01
N GLN A 226 3.46 -23.04 -32.17
CA GLN A 226 3.42 -23.51 -30.79
C GLN A 226 2.54 -22.60 -29.91
N GLN A 227 1.45 -23.17 -29.37
CA GLN A 227 0.55 -22.48 -28.47
C GLN A 227 0.75 -22.91 -27.01
N PRO A 228 0.49 -22.03 -26.03
CA PRO A 228 0.33 -20.58 -26.19
C PRO A 228 1.66 -19.90 -26.54
N LYS A 229 1.63 -18.76 -27.25
CA LYS A 229 2.83 -17.96 -27.60
C LYS A 229 3.68 -17.64 -26.37
N TYR A 230 3.04 -17.30 -25.24
CA TYR A 230 3.66 -17.13 -23.91
C TYR A 230 3.00 -18.06 -22.91
N LEU A 231 3.82 -18.79 -22.17
CA LEU A 231 3.43 -19.65 -21.05
C LEU A 231 4.15 -19.18 -19.80
N ASN A 232 3.41 -18.78 -18.77
CA ASN A 232 3.98 -18.40 -17.48
C ASN A 232 3.87 -19.54 -16.45
N SER A 233 4.72 -19.49 -15.42
CA SER A 233 4.57 -20.32 -14.23
C SER A 233 3.16 -20.17 -13.64
N PRO A 234 2.62 -21.21 -12.99
CA PRO A 234 1.39 -21.11 -12.20
C PRO A 234 1.67 -20.31 -10.91
N GLU A 235 0.61 -19.97 -10.18
CA GLU A 235 0.72 -19.46 -8.82
C GLU A 235 1.40 -20.49 -7.92
N THR A 236 2.33 -20.04 -7.04
CA THR A 236 3.07 -20.88 -6.11
C THR A 236 3.20 -20.18 -4.76
N PRO A 237 3.65 -20.85 -3.68
CA PRO A 237 3.89 -20.18 -2.40
C PRO A 237 4.90 -19.01 -2.45
N ILE A 238 5.73 -18.93 -3.50
CA ILE A 238 6.72 -17.87 -3.69
C ILE A 238 6.42 -16.92 -4.84
N TYR A 239 5.45 -17.23 -5.70
CA TYR A 239 5.09 -16.45 -6.87
C TYR A 239 3.60 -16.18 -6.94
N SER A 240 3.24 -14.92 -7.07
CA SER A 240 1.91 -14.50 -7.47
C SER A 240 2.00 -13.49 -8.60
N LYS A 241 1.39 -13.81 -9.73
CA LYS A 241 1.42 -12.98 -10.94
C LYS A 241 0.83 -11.59 -10.67
N GLY A 242 -0.25 -11.53 -9.91
CA GLY A 242 -0.90 -10.28 -9.55
C GLY A 242 -0.13 -9.43 -8.53
N ARG A 243 1.01 -9.91 -8.01
CA ARG A 243 1.85 -9.22 -7.02
C ARG A 243 3.29 -9.01 -7.49
N THR A 244 3.61 -9.39 -8.71
CA THR A 244 4.98 -9.35 -9.22
C THR A 244 5.06 -8.41 -10.41
N LEU A 245 5.98 -7.44 -10.35
CA LEU A 245 6.39 -6.61 -11.49
C LEU A 245 7.69 -7.15 -12.07
N TYR A 246 7.69 -7.43 -13.36
CA TYR A 246 8.87 -7.90 -14.06
C TYR A 246 9.95 -6.81 -14.15
N GLY A 247 11.18 -7.20 -13.93
CA GLY A 247 12.35 -6.33 -14.03
C GLY A 247 12.57 -5.39 -12.85
N LEU A 248 11.68 -5.36 -11.85
CA LEU A 248 11.79 -4.44 -10.71
C LEU A 248 13.13 -4.59 -9.96
N HIS A 249 13.68 -5.79 -9.84
CA HIS A 249 14.99 -6.04 -9.19
C HIS A 249 16.14 -5.31 -9.88
N LEU A 250 16.10 -5.17 -11.22
CA LEU A 250 17.07 -4.42 -12.02
C LEU A 250 16.83 -2.91 -11.96
N SER A 251 15.56 -2.52 -11.87
CA SER A 251 15.12 -1.14 -12.11
C SER A 251 14.96 -0.31 -10.84
N LYS A 252 14.75 -0.93 -9.67
CA LYS A 252 14.38 -0.25 -8.42
C LYS A 252 15.33 0.90 -8.02
N ALA A 253 16.63 0.74 -8.23
CA ALA A 253 17.61 1.78 -7.92
C ALA A 253 17.45 2.99 -8.85
N ALA A 254 17.30 2.76 -10.16
CA ALA A 254 17.09 3.80 -11.14
C ALA A 254 15.74 4.50 -10.97
N VAL A 255 14.68 3.74 -10.60
CA VAL A 255 13.36 4.28 -10.28
C VAL A 255 13.42 5.22 -9.09
N ARG A 256 14.10 4.82 -8.00
CA ARG A 256 14.31 5.69 -6.83
C ARG A 256 15.08 6.96 -7.19
N GLN A 257 16.20 6.82 -7.89
CA GLN A 257 17.06 7.94 -8.27
C GLN A 257 16.37 8.91 -9.24
N GLY A 258 15.66 8.37 -10.25
CA GLY A 258 14.94 9.16 -11.24
C GLY A 258 13.59 9.68 -10.78
N GLY A 259 13.07 9.20 -9.64
CA GLY A 259 11.77 9.56 -9.09
C GLY A 259 10.58 9.16 -9.96
N MET A 260 10.79 8.33 -11.00
CA MET A 260 9.74 7.87 -11.91
C MET A 260 10.00 6.45 -12.41
N ALA A 261 8.95 5.73 -12.78
CA ALA A 261 9.03 4.44 -13.46
C ALA A 261 8.37 4.52 -14.84
N VAL A 262 9.00 3.87 -15.82
CA VAL A 262 8.35 3.59 -17.11
C VAL A 262 7.67 2.23 -17.02
N LEU A 263 6.37 2.17 -17.26
CA LEU A 263 5.59 0.95 -17.25
C LEU A 263 5.30 0.52 -18.70
N VAL A 264 5.69 -0.71 -19.03
CA VAL A 264 5.43 -1.35 -20.33
C VAL A 264 4.65 -2.66 -20.12
N GLU A 265 4.18 -3.29 -21.21
CA GLU A 265 3.31 -4.46 -21.12
C GLU A 265 4.07 -5.79 -21.08
N GLY A 266 5.08 -5.96 -21.92
CA GLY A 266 5.70 -7.25 -22.20
C GLY A 266 7.16 -7.39 -21.80
N TYR A 267 7.64 -8.62 -21.85
CA TYR A 267 9.05 -8.96 -21.59
C TYR A 267 10.03 -8.31 -22.58
N PHE A 268 9.65 -8.27 -23.86
CA PHE A 268 10.50 -7.69 -24.90
C PHE A 268 10.46 -6.17 -24.91
N ASP A 269 9.31 -5.58 -24.59
CA ASP A 269 9.22 -4.14 -24.38
C ASP A 269 10.17 -3.70 -23.25
N PHE A 270 10.13 -4.46 -22.15
CA PHE A 270 11.08 -4.24 -21.04
C PHE A 270 12.54 -4.35 -21.53
N ALA A 271 12.86 -5.45 -22.22
CA ALA A 271 14.23 -5.73 -22.65
C ALA A 271 14.78 -4.62 -23.57
N GLN A 272 13.99 -4.17 -24.54
CA GLN A 272 14.40 -3.12 -25.48
C GLN A 272 14.53 -1.74 -24.81
N VAL A 273 13.56 -1.37 -23.98
CA VAL A 273 13.61 -0.11 -23.25
C VAL A 273 14.79 -0.08 -22.27
N TYR A 274 15.01 -1.18 -21.54
CA TYR A 274 16.15 -1.34 -20.63
C TYR A 274 17.49 -1.25 -21.38
N GLN A 275 17.64 -1.99 -22.48
CA GLN A 275 18.82 -2.00 -23.33
C GLN A 275 19.10 -0.63 -23.95
N ALA A 276 18.06 0.12 -24.31
CA ALA A 276 18.17 1.46 -24.85
C ALA A 276 18.65 2.50 -23.82
N GLY A 277 18.96 2.12 -22.58
CA GLY A 277 19.47 3.01 -21.54
C GLY A 277 18.41 3.66 -20.68
N PHE A 278 17.22 3.06 -20.58
CA PHE A 278 16.17 3.49 -19.65
C PHE A 278 15.99 2.45 -18.53
N PRO A 279 16.90 2.42 -17.55
CA PRO A 279 16.90 1.39 -16.51
C PRO A 279 15.73 1.51 -15.52
N ALA A 280 14.98 2.62 -15.51
CA ALA A 280 13.81 2.82 -14.66
C ALA A 280 12.52 2.22 -15.27
N VAL A 281 12.62 1.07 -15.97
CA VAL A 281 11.49 0.41 -16.63
C VAL A 281 11.03 -0.82 -15.85
N VAL A 282 9.71 -1.10 -15.86
CA VAL A 282 9.09 -2.31 -15.30
C VAL A 282 7.98 -2.79 -16.23
N ALA A 283 7.63 -4.09 -16.17
CA ALA A 283 6.53 -4.62 -16.97
C ALA A 283 5.50 -5.40 -16.14
N SER A 284 4.22 -5.35 -16.59
CA SER A 284 3.12 -6.11 -15.98
C SER A 284 3.02 -7.56 -16.48
N CYS A 285 3.62 -7.86 -17.63
CA CYS A 285 3.75 -9.17 -18.27
C CYS A 285 2.44 -9.97 -18.43
N GLY A 286 1.51 -9.42 -19.20
CA GLY A 286 0.36 -10.14 -19.72
C GLY A 286 -0.91 -10.10 -18.87
N THR A 287 -1.04 -9.08 -17.98
CA THR A 287 -2.29 -8.71 -17.30
C THR A 287 -2.38 -7.21 -17.15
N ALA A 288 -3.60 -6.67 -17.05
CA ALA A 288 -3.78 -5.31 -16.56
C ALA A 288 -3.09 -5.19 -15.18
N LEU A 289 -2.49 -4.03 -14.90
CA LEU A 289 -1.82 -3.77 -13.63
C LEU A 289 -2.80 -3.94 -12.46
N THR A 290 -2.35 -4.58 -11.39
CA THR A 290 -3.15 -4.81 -10.19
C THR A 290 -2.84 -3.79 -9.10
N PRO A 291 -3.75 -3.56 -8.13
CA PRO A 291 -3.47 -2.72 -6.96
C PRO A 291 -2.23 -3.17 -6.18
N ALA A 292 -2.01 -4.48 -6.04
CA ALA A 292 -0.86 -5.01 -5.32
C ALA A 292 0.48 -4.73 -6.04
N GLN A 293 0.49 -4.75 -7.38
CA GLN A 293 1.65 -4.31 -8.18
C GLN A 293 1.86 -2.80 -8.06
N GLY A 294 0.78 -2.01 -8.04
CA GLY A 294 0.83 -0.59 -7.76
C GLY A 294 1.45 -0.29 -6.39
N GLN A 295 0.98 -0.94 -5.34
CA GLN A 295 1.54 -0.81 -3.98
C GLN A 295 3.02 -1.22 -3.92
N GLN A 296 3.42 -2.26 -4.64
CA GLN A 296 4.83 -2.64 -4.74
C GLN A 296 5.67 -1.52 -5.37
N LEU A 297 5.19 -0.91 -6.46
CA LEU A 297 5.89 0.18 -7.16
C LEU A 297 5.95 1.46 -6.32
N ARG A 298 4.91 1.73 -5.51
CA ARG A 298 4.82 2.91 -4.64
C ARG A 298 5.93 3.03 -3.61
N ARG A 299 6.55 1.91 -3.24
CA ARG A 299 7.73 1.89 -2.37
C ARG A 299 8.94 2.61 -2.99
N PHE A 300 8.94 2.83 -4.29
CA PHE A 300 10.08 3.35 -5.05
C PHE A 300 9.78 4.70 -5.70
N THR A 301 8.55 4.93 -6.15
CA THR A 301 8.13 6.19 -6.79
C THR A 301 6.62 6.39 -6.69
N ASN A 302 6.19 7.66 -6.81
CA ASN A 302 4.79 8.03 -6.99
C ASN A 302 4.48 8.47 -8.44
N LYS A 303 5.48 8.49 -9.35
CA LYS A 303 5.31 8.91 -10.74
C LYS A 303 5.53 7.75 -11.69
N VAL A 304 4.57 7.54 -12.59
CA VAL A 304 4.60 6.47 -13.60
C VAL A 304 4.35 7.06 -14.97
N VAL A 305 5.19 6.68 -15.94
CA VAL A 305 4.95 6.95 -17.35
C VAL A 305 4.58 5.64 -18.02
N LEU A 306 3.33 5.50 -18.48
CA LEU A 306 2.91 4.36 -19.28
C LEU A 306 3.33 4.57 -20.74
N SER A 307 4.01 3.57 -21.29
CA SER A 307 4.39 3.54 -22.70
C SER A 307 3.74 2.34 -23.37
N PHE A 308 2.84 2.60 -24.32
CA PHE A 308 2.03 1.58 -24.97
C PHE A 308 1.60 2.00 -26.38
N ASP A 309 1.12 1.01 -27.14
CA ASP A 309 0.47 1.20 -28.42
C ASP A 309 -0.95 1.78 -28.22
N PRO A 310 -1.33 2.84 -28.94
CA PRO A 310 -2.67 3.42 -28.85
C PRO A 310 -3.78 2.56 -29.46
N ASP A 311 -3.50 1.39 -30.04
CA ASP A 311 -4.47 0.55 -30.72
C ASP A 311 -5.51 -0.11 -29.79
N ALA A 312 -6.68 -0.44 -30.36
CA ALA A 312 -7.93 -0.72 -29.65
C ALA A 312 -7.86 -1.83 -28.56
N ALA A 313 -6.99 -2.83 -28.72
CA ALA A 313 -6.84 -3.90 -27.73
C ALA A 313 -6.05 -3.46 -26.48
N GLY A 314 -5.05 -2.57 -26.65
CA GLY A 314 -4.29 -1.96 -25.56
C GLY A 314 -5.10 -0.91 -24.79
N GLN A 315 -6.06 -0.24 -25.43
CA GLN A 315 -6.82 0.87 -24.82
C GLN A 315 -7.62 0.43 -23.58
N GLY A 316 -8.18 -0.75 -23.56
CA GLY A 316 -8.98 -1.24 -22.44
C GLY A 316 -8.15 -1.61 -21.21
N ALA A 317 -7.03 -2.33 -21.38
CA ALA A 317 -6.15 -2.77 -20.29
C ALA A 317 -5.32 -1.59 -19.77
N THR A 318 -4.81 -0.75 -20.66
CA THR A 318 -4.03 0.44 -20.30
C THR A 318 -4.88 1.48 -19.60
N ALA A 319 -6.10 1.77 -20.07
CA ALA A 319 -7.01 2.68 -19.40
C ALA A 319 -7.32 2.20 -17.97
N LYS A 320 -7.62 0.91 -17.80
CA LYS A 320 -7.83 0.31 -16.46
C LYS A 320 -6.60 0.44 -15.56
N SER A 321 -5.39 0.23 -16.12
CA SER A 321 -4.13 0.38 -15.38
C SER A 321 -3.90 1.83 -14.96
N CYS A 322 -4.15 2.80 -15.85
CA CYS A 322 -4.05 4.22 -15.54
C CYS A 322 -5.07 4.66 -14.48
N GLU A 323 -6.34 4.28 -14.63
CA GLU A 323 -7.39 4.58 -13.66
C GLU A 323 -7.08 4.02 -12.27
N MET A 324 -6.58 2.78 -12.23
CA MET A 324 -6.16 2.14 -10.99
C MET A 324 -4.99 2.90 -10.35
N LEU A 325 -3.94 3.25 -11.11
CA LEU A 325 -2.81 4.01 -10.60
C LEU A 325 -3.21 5.40 -10.10
N VAL A 326 -4.07 6.10 -10.83
CA VAL A 326 -4.62 7.40 -10.38
C VAL A 326 -5.43 7.23 -9.09
N GLY A 327 -6.26 6.17 -9.01
CA GLY A 327 -7.03 5.83 -7.82
C GLY A 327 -6.14 5.48 -6.60
N GLU A 328 -4.97 4.91 -6.84
CA GLU A 328 -3.93 4.67 -5.82
C GLU A 328 -3.08 5.92 -5.52
N GLY A 329 -3.31 7.06 -6.18
CA GLY A 329 -2.65 8.34 -5.93
C GLY A 329 -1.28 8.48 -6.61
N PHE A 330 -1.06 7.82 -7.74
CA PHE A 330 0.11 8.05 -8.58
C PHE A 330 -0.09 9.27 -9.49
N ASP A 331 1.01 9.96 -9.78
CA ASP A 331 1.14 10.90 -10.90
C ASP A 331 1.39 10.08 -12.18
N VAL A 332 0.38 10.01 -13.04
CA VAL A 332 0.38 9.13 -14.21
C VAL A 332 0.50 9.95 -15.50
N ASN A 333 1.57 9.73 -16.24
CA ASN A 333 1.75 10.23 -17.59
C ASN A 333 1.61 9.11 -18.62
N VAL A 334 1.32 9.49 -19.85
CA VAL A 334 1.18 8.59 -20.99
C VAL A 334 2.14 9.01 -22.10
N ALA A 335 3.02 8.11 -22.49
CA ALA A 335 3.87 8.26 -23.68
C ALA A 335 3.21 7.52 -24.85
N ILE A 336 2.51 8.25 -25.71
CA ILE A 336 1.77 7.69 -26.83
C ILE A 336 2.75 7.39 -27.96
N LEU A 337 2.80 6.13 -28.38
CA LEU A 337 3.58 5.70 -29.54
C LEU A 337 2.74 5.82 -30.84
N PRO A 338 3.35 5.82 -32.03
CA PRO A 338 2.61 5.75 -33.28
C PRO A 338 1.76 4.49 -33.38
N PRO A 339 0.60 4.53 -34.10
CA PRO A 339 -0.23 3.36 -34.32
C PRO A 339 0.54 2.16 -34.89
N GLY A 340 0.35 0.98 -34.32
CA GLY A 340 1.00 -0.27 -34.71
C GLY A 340 2.45 -0.42 -34.23
N GLU A 341 2.94 0.47 -33.34
CA GLU A 341 4.26 0.37 -32.73
C GLU A 341 4.15 0.18 -31.21
N ASP A 342 4.60 -0.97 -30.73
CA ASP A 342 4.85 -1.22 -29.31
C ASP A 342 6.24 -0.67 -28.91
N PRO A 343 6.57 -0.60 -27.62
CA PRO A 343 7.88 -0.12 -27.15
C PRO A 343 9.07 -0.91 -27.74
N ASP A 344 8.94 -2.23 -27.93
CA ASP A 344 9.97 -3.07 -28.60
C ASP A 344 10.24 -2.56 -30.02
N THR A 345 9.20 -2.44 -30.83
CA THR A 345 9.30 -2.01 -32.22
C THR A 345 9.76 -0.56 -32.35
N TYR A 346 9.23 0.33 -31.51
CA TYR A 346 9.55 1.76 -31.54
C TYR A 346 11.03 2.02 -31.20
N VAL A 347 11.53 1.40 -30.11
CA VAL A 347 12.93 1.55 -29.71
C VAL A 347 13.88 1.02 -30.78
N ARG A 348 13.55 -0.11 -31.41
CA ARG A 348 14.36 -0.69 -32.49
C ARG A 348 14.44 0.21 -33.73
N LYS A 349 13.36 0.93 -34.05
CA LYS A 349 13.31 1.83 -35.21
C LYS A 349 13.96 3.20 -34.93
N HIS A 350 13.69 3.78 -33.77
CA HIS A 350 14.00 5.17 -33.46
C HIS A 350 15.12 5.35 -32.43
N GLY A 351 15.57 4.26 -31.84
CA GLY A 351 16.67 4.24 -30.87
C GLY A 351 16.40 4.99 -29.57
N HIS A 352 17.46 5.20 -28.79
CA HIS A 352 17.42 5.90 -27.52
C HIS A 352 16.85 7.33 -27.63
N ALA A 353 17.33 8.10 -28.62
CA ALA A 353 16.93 9.51 -28.78
C ALA A 353 15.44 9.68 -29.06
N GLY A 354 14.90 8.85 -29.98
CA GLY A 354 13.47 8.87 -30.29
C GLY A 354 12.60 8.47 -29.10
N TYR A 355 12.98 7.44 -28.37
CA TYR A 355 12.22 7.01 -27.19
C TYR A 355 12.30 8.02 -26.03
N ARG A 356 13.48 8.64 -25.81
CA ARG A 356 13.65 9.73 -24.85
C ARG A 356 12.69 10.88 -25.13
N GLU A 357 12.53 11.25 -26.40
CA GLU A 357 11.63 12.33 -26.79
C GLU A 357 10.17 11.97 -26.50
N ARG A 358 9.76 10.73 -26.74
CA ARG A 358 8.42 10.26 -26.38
C ARG A 358 8.15 10.31 -24.88
N LEU A 359 9.12 9.92 -24.06
CA LEU A 359 8.99 10.03 -22.61
C LEU A 359 8.91 11.48 -22.14
N LYS A 360 9.71 12.39 -22.74
CA LYS A 360 9.68 13.83 -22.42
C LYS A 360 8.37 14.49 -22.79
N THR A 361 7.81 14.12 -23.93
CA THR A 361 6.53 14.64 -24.45
C THR A 361 5.32 13.89 -23.92
N SER A 362 5.53 13.00 -22.94
CA SER A 362 4.44 12.29 -22.26
C SER A 362 3.46 13.27 -21.61
N ARG A 363 2.17 12.98 -21.74
CA ARG A 363 1.09 13.85 -21.25
C ARG A 363 0.47 13.27 -19.98
N PRO A 364 0.02 14.12 -19.04
CA PRO A 364 -0.79 13.67 -17.92
C PRO A 364 -1.98 12.82 -18.41
N TYR A 365 -2.16 11.65 -17.81
CA TYR A 365 -3.23 10.73 -18.22
C TYR A 365 -4.62 11.36 -18.14
N LEU A 366 -4.88 12.15 -17.10
CA LEU A 366 -6.16 12.81 -16.91
C LEU A 366 -6.45 13.80 -18.05
N ASP A 367 -5.43 14.51 -18.58
CA ASP A 367 -5.59 15.39 -19.74
C ASP A 367 -5.85 14.61 -21.04
N PHE A 368 -5.12 13.51 -21.21
CA PHE A 368 -5.35 12.59 -22.33
C PHE A 368 -6.79 12.04 -22.34
N LEU A 369 -7.30 11.65 -21.17
CA LEU A 369 -8.70 11.18 -21.04
C LEU A 369 -9.71 12.25 -21.43
N LEU A 370 -9.55 13.47 -20.92
CA LEU A 370 -10.44 14.59 -21.25
C LEU A 370 -10.47 14.88 -22.75
N ASP A 371 -9.30 14.88 -23.40
CA ASP A 371 -9.20 15.13 -24.84
C ASP A 371 -9.86 14.01 -25.64
N ARG A 372 -9.62 12.75 -25.26
CA ARG A 372 -10.21 11.60 -25.91
C ARG A 372 -11.73 11.56 -25.76
N ALA A 373 -12.24 11.77 -24.56
CA ALA A 373 -13.67 11.76 -24.29
C ALA A 373 -14.39 12.93 -25.00
N ALA A 374 -13.73 14.07 -25.14
CA ALA A 374 -14.24 15.22 -25.88
C ALA A 374 -14.21 15.02 -27.41
N GLY A 375 -13.16 14.40 -27.95
CA GLY A 375 -12.95 14.27 -29.41
C GLY A 375 -13.99 13.43 -30.13
N GLY A 376 -14.69 12.53 -29.43
CA GLY A 376 -15.76 11.69 -29.99
C GLY A 376 -17.17 12.27 -29.86
N ARG A 377 -17.35 13.52 -29.37
CA ARG A 377 -18.64 14.07 -28.99
C ARG A 377 -18.81 15.53 -29.40
N ASN A 378 -20.08 15.90 -29.74
CA ASN A 378 -20.44 17.28 -29.95
C ASN A 378 -20.76 17.96 -28.60
N LEU A 379 -19.78 18.60 -27.99
CA LEU A 379 -19.93 19.30 -26.70
C LEU A 379 -20.73 20.62 -26.82
N ASN A 380 -21.20 20.99 -28.00
CA ASN A 380 -22.13 22.12 -28.16
C ASN A 380 -23.59 21.73 -27.85
N THR A 381 -23.90 20.42 -27.78
CA THR A 381 -25.22 19.91 -27.43
C THR A 381 -25.27 19.48 -25.97
N ASP A 382 -26.45 19.62 -25.32
CA ASP A 382 -26.64 19.19 -23.94
C ASP A 382 -26.44 17.68 -23.78
N ASP A 383 -26.92 16.88 -24.72
CA ASP A 383 -26.71 15.42 -24.74
C ASP A 383 -25.24 15.03 -24.79
N GLY A 384 -24.46 15.71 -25.65
CA GLY A 384 -23.02 15.49 -25.76
C GLY A 384 -22.28 15.85 -24.46
N ARG A 385 -22.65 16.95 -23.81
CA ARG A 385 -22.10 17.38 -22.50
C ARG A 385 -22.46 16.39 -21.38
N VAL A 386 -23.71 15.97 -21.29
CA VAL A 386 -24.16 15.00 -20.28
C VAL A 386 -23.43 13.66 -20.44
N LYS A 387 -23.32 13.13 -21.67
CA LYS A 387 -22.55 11.91 -21.92
C LYS A 387 -21.06 12.04 -21.56
N PHE A 388 -20.44 13.18 -21.85
CA PHE A 388 -19.07 13.46 -21.49
C PHE A 388 -18.87 13.50 -19.96
N LEU A 389 -19.77 14.18 -19.24
CA LEU A 389 -19.75 14.27 -17.79
C LEU A 389 -19.97 12.89 -17.14
N ASN A 390 -20.95 12.13 -17.60
CA ASN A 390 -21.23 10.80 -17.07
C ASN A 390 -20.05 9.83 -17.20
N GLU A 391 -19.20 10.00 -18.21
CA GLU A 391 -17.97 9.22 -18.36
C GLU A 391 -16.85 9.71 -17.43
N MET A 392 -16.71 11.03 -17.25
CA MET A 392 -15.56 11.62 -16.54
C MET A 392 -15.78 11.75 -15.02
N LEU A 393 -17.01 11.99 -14.56
CA LEU A 393 -17.32 12.16 -13.14
C LEU A 393 -16.95 10.93 -12.28
N PRO A 394 -17.20 9.68 -12.70
CA PRO A 394 -16.76 8.51 -11.94
C PRO A 394 -15.24 8.41 -11.78
N ILE A 395 -14.47 8.86 -12.78
CA ILE A 395 -13.01 8.89 -12.72
C ILE A 395 -12.56 9.99 -11.76
N ALA A 396 -13.14 11.20 -11.88
CA ALA A 396 -12.87 12.31 -10.98
C ALA A 396 -13.11 11.96 -9.50
N SER A 397 -14.20 11.25 -9.20
CA SER A 397 -14.56 10.85 -7.84
C SER A 397 -13.57 9.85 -7.21
N ARG A 398 -12.77 9.15 -8.02
CA ARG A 398 -11.76 8.18 -7.56
C ARG A 398 -10.40 8.80 -7.28
N ILE A 399 -10.14 10.04 -7.69
CA ILE A 399 -8.89 10.74 -7.45
C ILE A 399 -8.78 11.02 -5.94
N PRO A 400 -7.80 10.42 -5.22
CA PRO A 400 -7.74 10.56 -3.77
C PRO A 400 -7.22 11.93 -3.32
N ASP A 401 -6.26 12.51 -4.05
CA ASP A 401 -5.69 13.82 -3.76
C ASP A 401 -6.70 14.93 -4.09
N LEU A 402 -7.07 15.71 -3.07
CA LEU A 402 -8.06 16.79 -3.20
C LEU A 402 -7.63 17.86 -4.19
N THR A 403 -6.34 18.21 -4.22
CA THR A 403 -5.80 19.26 -5.10
C THR A 403 -5.79 18.81 -6.55
N VAL A 404 -5.39 17.56 -6.80
CA VAL A 404 -5.42 16.95 -8.14
C VAL A 404 -6.85 16.83 -8.64
N ARG A 405 -7.77 16.38 -7.77
CA ARG A 405 -9.20 16.24 -8.07
C ARG A 405 -9.84 17.59 -8.38
N ASP A 406 -9.51 18.61 -7.63
CA ASP A 406 -10.04 19.97 -7.83
C ASP A 406 -9.57 20.55 -9.18
N ARG A 407 -8.26 20.47 -9.49
CA ARG A 407 -7.73 20.86 -10.80
C ARG A 407 -8.34 20.06 -11.97
N PHE A 408 -8.65 18.79 -11.75
CA PHE A 408 -9.33 17.99 -12.77
C PHE A 408 -10.77 18.44 -12.95
N ALA A 409 -11.48 18.79 -11.87
CA ALA A 409 -12.83 19.34 -11.92
C ALA A 409 -12.88 20.65 -12.72
N ASP A 410 -11.91 21.56 -12.51
CA ASP A 410 -11.82 22.83 -13.29
C ASP A 410 -11.66 22.56 -14.79
N ARG A 411 -10.75 21.64 -15.14
CA ARG A 411 -10.53 21.28 -16.56
C ARG A 411 -11.74 20.60 -17.19
N LEU A 412 -12.42 19.74 -16.42
CA LEU A 412 -13.64 19.07 -16.84
C LEU A 412 -14.77 20.09 -17.08
N ALA A 413 -14.97 21.02 -16.14
CA ALA A 413 -15.95 22.11 -16.24
C ALA A 413 -15.70 23.00 -17.47
N HIS A 414 -14.44 23.44 -17.63
CA HIS A 414 -14.04 24.26 -18.78
C HIS A 414 -14.29 23.53 -20.12
N LYS A 415 -13.91 22.24 -20.21
CA LYS A 415 -14.11 21.45 -21.43
C LYS A 415 -15.58 21.17 -21.74
N ALA A 416 -16.40 20.93 -20.70
CA ALA A 416 -17.84 20.73 -20.81
C ALA A 416 -18.62 22.05 -21.00
N ARG A 417 -17.98 23.20 -20.82
CA ARG A 417 -18.59 24.55 -20.84
C ARG A 417 -19.74 24.68 -19.85
N ILE A 418 -19.53 24.24 -18.63
CA ILE A 418 -20.45 24.39 -17.49
C ILE A 418 -19.72 25.02 -16.31
N THR A 419 -20.46 25.46 -15.30
CA THR A 419 -19.88 26.04 -14.11
C THR A 419 -19.15 24.97 -13.31
N ASP A 420 -17.99 25.31 -12.76
CA ASP A 420 -17.14 24.43 -11.95
C ASP A 420 -17.83 23.96 -10.66
N GLU A 421 -18.71 24.80 -10.08
CA GLU A 421 -19.50 24.46 -8.90
C GLU A 421 -20.42 23.23 -9.12
N VAL A 422 -21.04 23.12 -10.31
CA VAL A 422 -21.88 21.98 -10.67
C VAL A 422 -21.05 20.72 -10.76
N VAL A 423 -19.88 20.77 -11.40
CA VAL A 423 -18.95 19.62 -11.50
C VAL A 423 -18.45 19.20 -10.13
N ARG A 424 -18.02 20.15 -9.30
CA ARG A 424 -17.54 19.89 -7.94
C ARG A 424 -18.61 19.31 -7.04
N SER A 425 -19.87 19.79 -7.14
CA SER A 425 -20.98 19.24 -6.37
C SER A 425 -21.27 17.79 -6.76
N GLU A 426 -21.29 17.48 -8.06
CA GLU A 426 -21.48 16.11 -8.55
C GLU A 426 -20.34 15.16 -8.16
N ILE A 427 -19.09 15.62 -8.25
CA ILE A 427 -17.93 14.85 -7.78
C ILE A 427 -18.04 14.54 -6.28
N ARG A 428 -18.41 15.54 -5.45
CA ARG A 428 -18.62 15.33 -4.01
C ARG A 428 -19.78 14.37 -3.74
N ARG A 429 -20.90 14.49 -4.46
CA ARG A 429 -22.04 13.59 -4.34
C ARG A 429 -21.63 12.14 -4.65
N MET A 430 -20.91 11.91 -5.75
CA MET A 430 -20.46 10.58 -6.14
C MET A 430 -19.38 10.02 -5.19
N ALA A 431 -18.49 10.85 -4.68
CA ALA A 431 -17.51 10.46 -3.68
C ALA A 431 -18.18 10.11 -2.35
N GLY A 432 -19.20 10.87 -1.92
CA GLY A 432 -19.96 10.62 -0.69
C GLY A 432 -20.78 9.33 -0.73
N GLN A 433 -21.35 8.96 -1.87
CA GLN A 433 -22.09 7.71 -2.05
C GLN A 433 -21.22 6.45 -1.96
N ARG A 434 -19.91 6.58 -2.11
CA ARG A 434 -18.92 5.48 -1.98
C ARG A 434 -18.33 5.34 -0.58
N GLN A 435 -18.63 6.26 0.31
CA GLN A 435 -18.10 6.30 1.68
C GLN A 435 -18.73 5.27 2.64
N THR A 436 -19.33 4.20 2.17
CA THR A 436 -19.69 3.06 3.02
C THR A 436 -18.53 2.08 3.29
N THR A 437 -17.33 2.33 2.74
CA THR A 437 -16.09 1.63 3.12
C THR A 437 -14.92 2.60 3.02
N VAL A 438 -14.71 3.37 4.07
CA VAL A 438 -13.74 4.46 4.11
C VAL A 438 -12.48 4.04 4.84
N THR A 439 -11.35 4.26 4.17
CA THR A 439 -10.14 4.70 4.84
C THR A 439 -10.00 6.20 4.62
N VAL A 440 -10.59 6.98 5.48
CA VAL A 440 -10.40 8.43 5.50
C VAL A 440 -9.05 8.69 6.17
N ARG A 441 -8.13 9.34 5.45
CA ARG A 441 -7.10 10.17 6.07
C ARG A 441 -7.78 11.45 6.57
N GLU A 442 -8.59 11.35 7.57
CA GLU A 442 -8.87 12.51 8.43
C GLU A 442 -7.67 12.66 9.33
N LEU A 443 -6.97 13.78 9.21
CA LEU A 443 -6.11 14.26 10.28
C LEU A 443 -6.99 14.26 11.53
N PRO A 444 -6.53 13.65 12.65
CA PRO A 444 -7.31 13.62 13.87
C PRO A 444 -7.60 15.08 14.25
N ASN A 445 -8.88 15.46 14.20
CA ASN A 445 -9.29 16.78 14.60
C ASN A 445 -9.25 16.84 16.13
N LEU A 446 -8.09 17.21 16.66
CA LEU A 446 -7.86 17.36 18.12
C LEU A 446 -8.91 18.28 18.80
N GLY A 447 -9.57 19.13 18.03
CA GLY A 447 -10.67 19.96 18.51
C GLY A 447 -11.96 19.17 18.83
N ARG A 448 -12.10 17.93 18.34
CA ARG A 448 -13.25 17.05 18.68
C ARG A 448 -12.98 16.16 19.89
N VAL A 449 -11.74 16.02 20.30
CA VAL A 449 -11.34 15.20 21.48
C VAL A 449 -11.63 16.01 22.74
N THR A 450 -12.43 15.45 23.62
CA THR A 450 -12.76 16.10 24.89
C THR A 450 -11.55 16.19 25.82
N LYS A 451 -11.59 17.09 26.78
CA LYS A 451 -10.52 17.21 27.79
C LYS A 451 -10.33 15.92 28.59
N ALA A 452 -11.43 15.20 28.85
CA ALA A 452 -11.40 13.93 29.56
C ALA A 452 -10.73 12.81 28.74
N GLU A 453 -11.03 12.71 27.44
CA GLU A 453 -10.33 11.77 26.53
C GLU A 453 -8.83 12.07 26.48
N LYS A 454 -8.45 13.34 26.34
CA LYS A 454 -7.04 13.76 26.34
C LYS A 454 -6.34 13.39 27.65
N GLY A 455 -7.01 13.64 28.80
CA GLY A 455 -6.50 13.30 30.11
C GLY A 455 -6.23 11.80 30.26
N LEU A 456 -7.20 10.95 29.92
CA LEU A 456 -7.03 9.49 29.99
C LEU A 456 -5.92 8.98 29.06
N ILE A 457 -5.88 9.45 27.81
CA ILE A 457 -4.84 9.05 26.86
C ILE A 457 -3.45 9.52 27.32
N TRP A 458 -3.37 10.72 27.86
CA TRP A 458 -2.12 11.25 28.40
C TRP A 458 -1.62 10.40 29.58
N LEU A 459 -2.53 10.04 30.52
CA LEU A 459 -2.23 9.18 31.66
C LEU A 459 -1.81 7.77 31.24
N LEU A 460 -2.44 7.17 30.24
CA LEU A 460 -2.05 5.85 29.71
C LEU A 460 -0.59 5.77 29.27
N LEU A 461 0.01 6.91 28.92
CA LEU A 461 1.39 6.99 28.44
C LEU A 461 2.38 7.40 29.55
N HIS A 462 1.91 8.00 30.66
CA HIS A 462 2.76 8.55 31.73
C HIS A 462 2.62 7.80 33.06
N ASP A 463 1.38 7.49 33.44
CA ASP A 463 1.04 6.71 34.65
C ASP A 463 -0.17 5.82 34.30
N PRO A 464 0.05 4.64 33.68
CA PRO A 464 -1.02 3.82 33.13
C PRO A 464 -1.94 3.20 34.17
N LEU A 465 -1.50 2.90 35.38
CA LEU A 465 -2.29 2.15 36.35
C LEU A 465 -3.62 2.83 36.74
N PRO A 466 -3.65 4.12 37.12
CA PRO A 466 -4.91 4.80 37.40
C PRO A 466 -5.82 4.91 36.18
N ALA A 467 -5.25 5.15 34.98
CA ALA A 467 -6.03 5.27 33.76
C ALA A 467 -6.68 3.93 33.34
N LEU A 468 -5.96 2.81 33.49
CA LEU A 468 -6.50 1.47 33.23
C LEU A 468 -7.66 1.13 34.17
N ALA A 469 -7.51 1.40 35.48
CA ALA A 469 -8.57 1.18 36.45
C ALA A 469 -9.81 2.05 36.14
N ALA A 470 -9.63 3.30 35.78
CA ALA A 470 -10.72 4.20 35.39
C ALA A 470 -11.45 3.74 34.13
N ILE A 471 -10.72 3.29 33.10
CA ILE A 471 -11.28 2.77 31.84
C ILE A 471 -12.03 1.46 32.05
N GLU A 472 -11.54 0.59 32.93
CA GLU A 472 -12.21 -0.66 33.28
C GLU A 472 -13.56 -0.44 33.98
N GLY A 473 -13.65 0.63 34.77
CA GLY A 473 -14.88 1.06 35.44
C GLY A 473 -15.89 1.77 34.56
N LEU A 474 -15.64 1.98 33.26
CA LEU A 474 -16.56 2.59 32.30
C LEU A 474 -17.38 1.52 31.57
N ASP A 475 -18.65 1.81 31.29
CA ASP A 475 -19.54 1.00 30.48
C ASP A 475 -19.29 1.23 28.98
N GLU A 476 -19.79 0.32 28.14
CA GLU A 476 -19.70 0.44 26.68
C GLU A 476 -20.38 1.72 26.14
N GLY A 477 -21.51 2.11 26.75
CA GLY A 477 -22.22 3.35 26.43
C GLY A 477 -21.45 4.64 26.75
N ASP A 478 -20.46 4.59 27.65
CA ASP A 478 -19.63 5.75 27.97
C ASP A 478 -18.66 6.10 26.84
N PHE A 479 -18.33 5.12 26.00
CA PHE A 479 -17.46 5.30 24.83
C PHE A 479 -18.20 5.76 23.56
N GLU A 480 -19.53 5.75 23.56
CA GLU A 480 -20.29 6.17 22.39
C GLU A 480 -20.07 7.65 22.06
N GLY A 481 -19.84 7.94 20.78
CA GLY A 481 -19.66 9.29 20.28
C GLY A 481 -18.34 9.97 20.67
N LEU A 482 -17.42 9.27 21.34
CA LEU A 482 -16.09 9.76 21.61
C LEU A 482 -15.20 9.72 20.36
N ALA A 483 -14.37 10.75 20.20
CA ALA A 483 -13.42 10.82 19.10
C ALA A 483 -12.28 9.79 19.23
N ALA A 484 -11.92 9.42 20.46
CA ALA A 484 -10.89 8.45 20.79
C ALA A 484 -11.45 7.06 21.15
N ARG A 485 -12.71 6.74 20.79
CA ARG A 485 -13.36 5.46 21.11
C ARG A 485 -12.50 4.26 20.73
N SER A 486 -11.97 4.21 19.51
CA SER A 486 -11.13 3.11 19.02
C SER A 486 -9.90 2.86 19.88
N VAL A 487 -9.28 3.93 20.39
CA VAL A 487 -8.12 3.87 21.30
C VAL A 487 -8.54 3.27 22.64
N LEU A 488 -9.62 3.78 23.23
CA LEU A 488 -10.09 3.34 24.55
C LEU A 488 -10.61 1.90 24.54
N ASP A 489 -11.32 1.49 23.48
CA ASP A 489 -11.77 0.11 23.26
C ASP A 489 -10.56 -0.86 23.13
N LEU A 490 -9.52 -0.46 22.43
CA LEU A 490 -8.30 -1.26 22.31
C LEU A 490 -7.57 -1.39 23.65
N VAL A 491 -7.47 -0.28 24.42
CA VAL A 491 -6.87 -0.29 25.76
C VAL A 491 -7.61 -1.25 26.68
N ARG A 492 -8.95 -1.21 26.68
CA ARG A 492 -9.80 -2.11 27.49
C ARG A 492 -9.53 -3.58 27.16
N LYS A 493 -9.47 -3.94 25.87
CA LYS A 493 -9.14 -5.30 25.42
C LYS A 493 -7.74 -5.72 25.87
N LEU A 494 -6.75 -4.86 25.68
CA LEU A 494 -5.37 -5.15 26.09
C LEU A 494 -5.25 -5.34 27.61
N ASN A 495 -6.01 -4.57 28.40
CA ASN A 495 -6.02 -4.72 29.86
C ASN A 495 -6.67 -6.04 30.29
N GLN A 496 -7.79 -6.43 29.68
CA GLN A 496 -8.44 -7.74 29.94
C GLN A 496 -7.53 -8.93 29.64
N ASP A 497 -6.74 -8.84 28.59
CA ASP A 497 -5.76 -9.87 28.19
C ASP A 497 -4.47 -9.84 29.05
N ARG A 498 -4.40 -8.99 30.07
CA ARG A 498 -3.19 -8.72 30.89
C ARG A 498 -1.95 -8.38 30.07
N GLY A 499 -2.13 -7.85 28.88
CA GLY A 499 -1.09 -7.54 27.91
C GLY A 499 -0.92 -6.05 27.63
N PHE A 500 -1.43 -5.14 28.49
CA PHE A 500 -1.29 -3.71 28.26
C PHE A 500 0.15 -3.24 28.49
N SER A 501 0.72 -2.63 27.46
CA SER A 501 1.84 -1.69 27.59
C SER A 501 1.64 -0.57 26.57
N SER A 502 2.18 0.62 26.86
CA SER A 502 2.12 1.77 25.93
C SER A 502 2.71 1.42 24.56
N ALA A 503 3.68 0.51 24.52
CA ALA A 503 4.29 0.00 23.31
C ALA A 503 3.32 -0.87 22.48
N ILE A 504 2.66 -1.84 23.11
CA ILE A 504 1.67 -2.71 22.45
C ILE A 504 0.48 -1.88 21.99
N LEU A 505 0.05 -0.89 22.76
CA LEU A 505 -0.99 0.03 22.37
C LEU A 505 -0.62 0.72 21.05
N LEU A 506 0.55 1.37 20.96
CA LEU A 506 1.00 2.09 19.77
C LEU A 506 1.17 1.16 18.55
N GLU A 507 1.57 -0.09 18.76
CA GLU A 507 1.73 -1.09 17.71
C GLU A 507 0.39 -1.53 17.10
N ARG A 508 -0.65 -1.65 17.93
CA ARG A 508 -1.96 -2.17 17.50
C ARG A 508 -2.94 -1.09 17.05
N LEU A 509 -2.63 0.17 17.30
CA LEU A 509 -3.44 1.29 16.84
C LEU A 509 -3.39 1.45 15.31
N SER A 510 -4.50 1.92 14.75
CA SER A 510 -4.53 2.39 13.37
C SER A 510 -3.57 3.57 13.18
N THR A 511 -3.18 3.87 11.94
CA THR A 511 -2.33 5.05 11.65
C THR A 511 -2.94 6.35 12.17
N VAL A 512 -4.27 6.50 12.10
CA VAL A 512 -5.01 7.68 12.56
C VAL A 512 -4.98 7.77 14.09
N ASP A 513 -5.26 6.64 14.76
CA ASP A 513 -5.26 6.60 16.22
C ASP A 513 -3.85 6.78 16.80
N THR A 514 -2.83 6.24 16.13
CA THR A 514 -1.43 6.48 16.50
C THR A 514 -1.07 7.97 16.42
N GLN A 515 -1.53 8.66 15.36
CA GLN A 515 -1.36 10.10 15.22
C GLN A 515 -2.07 10.88 16.34
N LEU A 516 -3.29 10.46 16.68
CA LEU A 516 -4.07 11.07 17.76
C LEU A 516 -3.35 10.92 19.12
N VAL A 517 -2.96 9.70 19.46
CA VAL A 517 -2.29 9.39 20.73
C VAL A 517 -0.95 10.11 20.85
N THR A 518 -0.14 10.12 19.79
CA THR A 518 1.16 10.80 19.80
C THR A 518 1.04 12.32 19.85
N ALA A 519 0.01 12.88 19.20
CA ALA A 519 -0.26 14.31 19.27
C ALA A 519 -0.66 14.74 20.69
N ILE A 520 -1.54 13.97 21.36
CA ILE A 520 -1.94 14.22 22.76
C ILE A 520 -0.74 14.07 23.70
N ALA A 521 0.11 13.07 23.48
CA ALA A 521 1.32 12.87 24.28
C ALA A 521 2.33 14.02 24.15
N SER A 522 2.28 14.77 23.06
CA SER A 522 3.17 15.91 22.79
C SER A 522 2.62 17.23 23.35
N GLU A 523 1.35 17.28 23.75
CA GLU A 523 0.78 18.45 24.44
C GLU A 523 1.34 18.57 25.87
N PRO A 524 1.41 19.79 26.43
CA PRO A 524 1.71 19.95 27.87
C PRO A 524 0.64 19.22 28.68
N GLU A 525 0.98 18.89 29.92
CA GLU A 525 0.10 18.20 30.86
C GLU A 525 -1.33 18.78 30.83
N PRO A 526 -2.36 17.96 30.58
CA PRO A 526 -3.74 18.46 30.52
C PRO A 526 -4.22 18.97 31.86
N HIS A 527 -5.09 19.94 31.85
CA HIS A 527 -5.67 20.50 33.09
C HIS A 527 -6.49 19.49 33.93
N VAL A 528 -6.83 18.35 33.37
CA VAL A 528 -7.54 17.24 34.05
C VAL A 528 -6.63 16.02 33.96
N THR A 529 -5.88 15.77 35.03
CA THR A 529 -4.92 14.67 35.20
C THR A 529 -5.39 13.60 36.18
N ASP A 530 -6.56 13.78 36.80
CA ASP A 530 -7.18 12.75 37.63
C ASP A 530 -7.98 11.76 36.76
N ALA A 531 -7.57 10.50 36.77
CA ALA A 531 -8.18 9.47 35.93
C ALA A 531 -9.67 9.23 36.26
N GLU A 532 -10.03 9.23 37.54
CA GLU A 532 -11.42 9.08 37.97
C GLU A 532 -12.26 10.32 37.64
N GLY A 533 -11.68 11.53 37.73
CA GLY A 533 -12.29 12.76 37.28
C GLY A 533 -12.57 12.73 35.78
N CYS A 534 -11.65 12.20 34.96
CA CYS A 534 -11.88 11.98 33.53
C CYS A 534 -13.03 10.98 33.30
N ALA A 535 -13.06 9.84 33.99
CA ALA A 535 -14.12 8.86 33.89
C ALA A 535 -15.50 9.43 34.28
N ARG A 536 -15.56 10.24 35.34
CA ARG A 536 -16.77 10.96 35.76
C ARG A 536 -17.30 11.86 34.65
N ILE A 537 -16.43 12.63 34.01
CA ILE A 537 -16.81 13.50 32.88
C ILE A 537 -17.38 12.68 31.73
N LEU A 538 -16.80 11.53 31.41
CA LEU A 538 -17.31 10.66 30.32
C LEU A 538 -18.70 10.09 30.65
N ARG A 539 -18.93 9.62 31.87
CA ARG A 539 -20.25 9.18 32.36
C ARG A 539 -21.27 10.31 32.30
N ARG A 540 -20.87 11.53 32.69
CA ARG A 540 -21.72 12.71 32.58
C ARG A 540 -22.10 13.01 31.13
N LEU A 541 -21.16 13.01 30.21
CA LEU A 541 -21.40 13.22 28.77
C LEU A 541 -22.36 12.19 28.19
N ARG A 542 -22.33 10.94 28.64
CA ARG A 542 -23.32 9.92 28.27
C ARG A 542 -24.71 10.33 28.76
N CYS A 543 -24.86 10.67 30.06
CA CYS A 543 -26.14 11.08 30.61
C CYS A 543 -26.71 12.32 29.89
N GLU A 544 -25.89 13.29 29.53
CA GLU A 544 -26.28 14.48 28.76
C GLU A 544 -26.76 14.11 27.34
N ARG A 545 -26.11 13.14 26.66
CA ARG A 545 -26.55 12.61 25.36
C ARG A 545 -27.89 11.89 25.47
N GLU A 546 -28.03 10.98 26.43
CA GLU A 546 -29.28 10.26 26.70
C GLU A 546 -30.42 11.23 27.01
N HIS A 547 -30.17 12.25 27.86
CA HIS A 547 -31.13 13.29 28.18
C HIS A 547 -31.60 14.05 26.94
N THR A 548 -30.66 14.42 26.06
CA THR A 548 -30.98 15.12 24.80
C THR A 548 -31.79 14.24 23.83
N ALA A 549 -31.45 12.95 23.76
CA ALA A 549 -32.18 11.99 22.92
C ALA A 549 -33.60 11.77 23.41
N ILE A 550 -33.78 11.64 24.73
CA ILE A 550 -35.11 11.51 25.35
C ILE A 550 -35.96 12.78 25.08
N GLN A 551 -35.36 13.97 25.18
CA GLN A 551 -36.09 15.20 24.85
C GLN A 551 -36.61 15.20 23.42
N ARG A 552 -35.77 14.85 22.45
CA ARG A 552 -36.19 14.77 21.03
C ARG A 552 -37.31 13.76 20.81
N GLU A 553 -37.25 12.61 21.51
CA GLU A 553 -38.32 11.61 21.40
C GLU A 553 -39.63 12.09 22.05
N ILE A 554 -39.58 12.82 23.16
CA ILE A 554 -40.73 13.46 23.78
C ILE A 554 -41.37 14.48 22.79
N ASP A 555 -40.54 15.35 22.20
CA ASP A 555 -41.00 16.38 21.26
C ASP A 555 -41.67 15.71 20.04
N ARG A 556 -41.07 14.65 19.51
CA ARG A 556 -41.62 13.87 18.41
C ARG A 556 -42.95 13.21 18.72
N LEU A 557 -43.09 12.59 19.91
CA LEU A 557 -44.31 11.93 20.33
C LEU A 557 -45.43 12.94 20.61
N GLN A 558 -45.09 14.16 21.09
CA GLN A 558 -46.04 15.25 21.26
C GLN A 558 -46.59 15.76 19.91
N GLU A 559 -45.74 15.85 18.88
CA GLU A 559 -46.14 16.22 17.51
C GLU A 559 -47.03 15.16 16.86
N LEU A 560 -46.84 13.86 17.17
CA LEU A 560 -47.62 12.74 16.65
C LEU A 560 -48.99 12.57 17.33
N GLY A 561 -49.24 13.23 18.46
CA GLY A 561 -50.53 13.19 19.19
C GLY A 561 -50.34 12.78 20.66
N ALA A 562 -50.31 13.78 21.53
CA ALA A 562 -50.04 13.59 22.97
C ALA A 562 -51.07 12.69 23.69
N ALA A 563 -52.31 12.58 23.17
CA ALA A 563 -53.35 11.74 23.78
C ALA A 563 -53.12 10.23 23.56
N GLU A 564 -52.55 9.84 22.40
CA GLU A 564 -52.28 8.44 22.07
C GLU A 564 -51.00 7.92 22.67
N HIS A 565 -50.06 8.82 23.00
CA HIS A 565 -48.70 8.47 23.48
C HIS A 565 -48.44 8.89 24.94
N GLY A 566 -49.49 9.27 25.69
CA GLY A 566 -49.38 9.86 27.03
C GLY A 566 -48.59 9.03 28.04
N GLU A 567 -48.83 7.72 28.12
CA GLU A 567 -48.08 6.82 29.03
C GLU A 567 -46.59 6.78 28.69
N ARG A 568 -46.25 6.72 27.40
CA ARG A 568 -44.87 6.67 26.94
C ARG A 568 -44.14 8.00 27.18
N ILE A 569 -44.84 9.12 26.98
CA ILE A 569 -44.30 10.45 27.28
C ILE A 569 -44.02 10.59 28.78
N ASN A 570 -44.93 10.14 29.65
CA ASN A 570 -44.73 10.17 31.09
C ASN A 570 -43.56 9.31 31.56
N ALA A 571 -43.39 8.11 30.98
CA ALA A 571 -42.24 7.26 31.26
C ALA A 571 -40.91 7.91 30.84
N LEU A 572 -40.89 8.58 29.66
CA LEU A 572 -39.73 9.32 29.19
C LEU A 572 -39.40 10.52 30.08
N TRP A 573 -40.42 11.24 30.57
CA TRP A 573 -40.24 12.33 31.55
C TRP A 573 -39.64 11.82 32.87
N ALA A 574 -40.13 10.70 33.40
CA ALA A 574 -39.57 10.10 34.60
C ALA A 574 -38.08 9.74 34.41
N ARG A 575 -37.75 9.10 33.27
CA ARG A 575 -36.36 8.76 32.91
C ARG A 575 -35.48 10.00 32.75
N LYS A 576 -36.00 11.07 32.15
CA LYS A 576 -35.31 12.34 31.98
C LYS A 576 -34.94 12.98 33.32
N LEU A 577 -35.86 12.96 34.29
CA LEU A 577 -35.64 13.48 35.65
C LEU A 577 -34.57 12.67 36.41
N GLU A 578 -34.56 11.33 36.23
CA GLU A 578 -33.53 10.45 36.78
C GLU A 578 -32.14 10.79 36.22
N LEU A 579 -32.05 11.01 34.90
CA LEU A 579 -30.80 11.43 34.26
C LEU A 579 -30.30 12.79 34.75
N LEU A 580 -31.17 13.76 34.98
CA LEU A 580 -30.79 15.06 35.52
C LEU A 580 -30.20 14.94 36.93
N ARG A 581 -30.77 14.13 37.83
CA ARG A 581 -30.21 13.85 39.14
C ARG A 581 -28.82 13.22 39.02
N ARG A 582 -28.67 12.26 38.11
CA ARG A 582 -27.42 11.58 37.87
C ARG A 582 -26.33 12.50 37.28
N ILE A 583 -26.74 13.47 36.43
CA ILE A 583 -25.83 14.52 35.94
C ILE A 583 -25.34 15.40 37.08
N GLU A 584 -26.23 15.79 38.01
CA GLU A 584 -25.87 16.59 39.22
C GLU A 584 -24.93 15.84 40.15
N GLU A 585 -25.07 14.54 40.34
CA GLU A 585 -24.18 13.69 41.12
C GLU A 585 -22.78 13.54 40.51
N LEU A 586 -22.64 13.77 39.21
CA LEU A 586 -21.39 13.63 38.45
C LEU A 586 -20.67 14.97 38.23
N ILE A 587 -21.21 16.08 38.72
CA ILE A 587 -20.55 17.39 38.75
C ILE A 587 -19.58 17.46 39.90
#